data_f48a977d00dfcf135d466b3bce3bb623
#
_entry.id   f48a977d00dfcf135d466b3bce3bb623
#
_cell.length_a   1.000
_cell.length_b   1.000
_cell.length_c   1.000
_cell.angle_alpha   90.00
_cell.angle_beta   90.00
_cell.angle_gamma   90.00
#
_symmetry.space_group_name_H-M   'P 1'
#
loop_
_entity.id
_entity.type
_entity.pdbx_description
1 polymer ?
#
loop_
_entity_poly.entity_id
_entity_poly.type
_entity_poly.pdbx_seq_one_letter_code
_entity_poly.pdbx_strand_id
1 'polypeptide(L)'
;MKTKILILLLVFAFALAILFGCLYRNIKNKYEYKQYLTDQMFLYNLHELSLELPPSSDGTYSAEQSAEIWRCVYFCETMLDYTSYADDEKLDKIMYRLYSWYELDVLSERIDSELVDAMVGMVVNLEVPAYVDRVYNMLFAEE
;
A
#
# COMPACT_ATOMS: atom_id res chain seq x y z
N MET A 1 43.32 -24.18 35.75
CA MET A 1 42.64 -22.89 35.89
C MET A 1 42.24 -22.30 34.53
N LYS A 2 43.12 -22.21 33.52
CA LYS A 2 42.84 -21.64 32.18
C LYS A 2 41.67 -22.33 31.44
N THR A 3 41.56 -23.67 31.48
CA THR A 3 40.50 -24.45 30.81
C THR A 3 39.12 -24.16 31.38
N LYS A 4 38.98 -23.98 32.70
CA LYS A 4 37.68 -23.67 33.35
C LYS A 4 37.20 -22.28 32.96
N ILE A 5 38.10 -21.31 32.83
CA ILE A 5 37.80 -19.94 32.39
C ILE A 5 37.34 -19.96 30.94
N LEU A 6 38.01 -20.73 30.07
CA LEU A 6 37.64 -20.85 28.65
C LEU A 6 36.24 -21.43 28.47
N ILE A 7 35.91 -22.50 29.23
CA ILE A 7 34.57 -23.11 29.22
C ILE A 7 33.52 -22.10 29.68
N LEU A 8 33.77 -21.33 30.73
CA LEU A 8 32.84 -20.32 31.24
C LEU A 8 32.57 -19.21 30.16
N LEU A 9 33.63 -18.76 29.50
CA LEU A 9 33.51 -17.77 28.43
C LEU A 9 32.70 -18.30 27.23
N LEU A 10 32.90 -19.59 26.89
CA LEU A 10 32.18 -20.23 25.79
C LEU A 10 30.67 -20.35 26.11
N VAL A 11 30.34 -20.78 27.35
CA VAL A 11 28.93 -20.85 27.79
C VAL A 11 28.28 -19.48 27.81
N PHE A 12 29.01 -18.46 28.30
CA PHE A 12 28.51 -17.08 28.29
C PHE A 12 28.28 -16.53 26.88
N ALA A 13 29.23 -16.75 25.95
CA ALA A 13 29.08 -16.35 24.56
C ALA A 13 27.89 -17.04 23.90
N PHE A 14 27.67 -18.33 24.18
CA PHE A 14 26.53 -19.08 23.66
C PHE A 14 25.19 -18.57 24.23
N ALA A 15 25.14 -18.27 25.53
CA ALA A 15 23.95 -17.67 26.14
C ALA A 15 23.61 -16.29 25.54
N LEU A 16 24.62 -15.45 25.28
CA LEU A 16 24.44 -14.16 24.63
C LEU A 16 23.93 -14.35 23.20
N ALA A 17 24.48 -15.29 22.43
CA ALA A 17 24.03 -15.56 21.06
C ALA A 17 22.54 -15.97 20.99
N ILE A 18 22.10 -16.81 21.95
CA ILE A 18 20.68 -17.18 22.09
C ILE A 18 19.82 -15.96 22.41
N LEU A 19 20.26 -15.16 23.40
CA LEU A 19 19.52 -13.95 23.81
C LEU A 19 19.35 -12.97 22.64
N PHE A 20 20.44 -12.67 21.92
CA PHE A 20 20.39 -11.80 20.73
C PHE A 20 19.54 -12.39 19.62
N GLY A 21 19.60 -13.69 19.38
CA GLY A 21 18.74 -14.39 18.41
C GLY A 21 17.26 -14.25 18.74
N CYS A 22 16.89 -14.43 20.01
CA CYS A 22 15.51 -14.25 20.48
C CYS A 22 15.04 -12.79 20.37
N LEU A 23 15.89 -11.82 20.74
CA LEU A 23 15.58 -10.40 20.62
C LEU A 23 15.40 -9.99 19.15
N TYR A 24 16.32 -10.42 18.29
CA TYR A 24 16.24 -10.15 16.85
C TYR A 24 14.94 -10.68 16.24
N ARG A 25 14.60 -11.96 16.55
CA ARG A 25 13.36 -12.57 16.07
C ARG A 25 12.11 -11.83 16.56
N ASN A 26 12.10 -11.39 17.81
CA ASN A 26 10.97 -10.64 18.37
C ASN A 26 10.80 -9.27 17.68
N ILE A 27 11.92 -8.56 17.44
CA ILE A 27 11.91 -7.28 16.73
C ILE A 27 11.43 -7.48 15.28
N LYS A 28 11.97 -8.49 14.59
CA LYS A 28 11.58 -8.83 13.22
C LYS A 28 10.08 -9.15 13.12
N ASN A 29 9.56 -10.01 14.00
CA ASN A 29 8.14 -10.35 14.00
C ASN A 29 7.23 -9.13 14.25
N LYS A 30 7.66 -8.20 15.15
CA LYS A 30 6.90 -6.96 15.38
C LYS A 30 6.92 -6.04 14.16
N TYR A 31 8.04 -6.00 13.44
CA TYR A 31 8.15 -5.20 12.22
C TYR A 31 7.28 -5.78 11.11
N GLU A 32 7.36 -7.08 10.86
CA GLU A 32 6.54 -7.79 9.87
C GLU A 32 5.03 -7.64 10.17
N TYR A 33 4.65 -7.71 11.46
CA TYR A 33 3.25 -7.49 11.85
C TYR A 33 2.77 -6.07 11.58
N LYS A 34 3.61 -5.05 11.88
CA LYS A 34 3.28 -3.67 11.55
C LYS A 34 3.15 -3.46 10.04
N GLN A 35 4.09 -4.00 9.26
CA GLN A 35 4.05 -3.96 7.80
C GLN A 35 2.74 -4.56 7.29
N TYR A 36 2.40 -5.76 7.73
CA TYR A 36 1.14 -6.41 7.39
C TYR A 36 -0.09 -5.55 7.69
N LEU A 37 -0.15 -4.91 8.86
CA LEU A 37 -1.27 -4.03 9.20
C LEU A 37 -1.34 -2.81 8.27
N THR A 38 -0.20 -2.21 7.93
CA THR A 38 -0.14 -1.07 7.01
C THR A 38 -0.63 -1.48 5.63
N ASP A 39 -0.19 -2.64 5.12
CA ASP A 39 -0.64 -3.18 3.83
C ASP A 39 -2.16 -3.44 3.83
N GLN A 40 -2.72 -4.00 4.89
CA GLN A 40 -4.16 -4.23 5.01
C GLN A 40 -4.96 -2.92 5.02
N MET A 41 -4.46 -1.89 5.71
CA MET A 41 -5.09 -0.56 5.72
C MET A 41 -5.04 0.11 4.35
N PHE A 42 -3.92 -0.01 3.66
CA PHE A 42 -3.76 0.50 2.29
C PHE A 42 -4.74 -0.20 1.34
N LEU A 43 -4.77 -1.53 1.32
CA LEU A 43 -5.66 -2.33 0.48
C LEU A 43 -7.15 -2.04 0.77
N TYR A 44 -7.51 -1.86 2.04
CA TYR A 44 -8.87 -1.48 2.43
C TYR A 44 -9.26 -0.12 1.84
N ASN A 45 -8.42 0.91 1.99
CA ASN A 45 -8.72 2.23 1.45
C ASN A 45 -8.70 2.27 -0.09
N LEU A 46 -7.83 1.48 -0.72
CA LEU A 46 -7.81 1.33 -2.17
C LEU A 46 -9.09 0.63 -2.69
N HIS A 47 -9.59 -0.34 -1.94
CA HIS A 47 -10.88 -0.99 -2.22
C HIS A 47 -12.05 -0.01 -2.07
N GLU A 48 -12.16 0.67 -0.93
CA GLU A 48 -13.18 1.71 -0.72
C GLU A 48 -13.13 2.77 -1.83
N LEU A 49 -11.93 3.23 -2.21
CA LEU A 49 -11.77 4.15 -3.34
C LEU A 49 -12.39 3.60 -4.61
N SER A 50 -12.13 2.33 -4.95
CA SER A 50 -12.66 1.73 -6.18
C SER A 50 -14.20 1.63 -6.19
N LEU A 51 -14.83 1.58 -5.03
CA LEU A 51 -16.29 1.57 -4.88
C LEU A 51 -16.92 2.97 -5.01
N GLU A 52 -16.18 4.00 -4.56
CA GLU A 52 -16.66 5.38 -4.58
C GLU A 52 -16.37 6.13 -5.88
N LEU A 53 -15.42 5.64 -6.70
CA LEU A 53 -15.02 6.28 -7.95
C LEU A 53 -16.12 6.36 -9.03
N PRO A 54 -17.09 5.41 -9.15
CA PRO A 54 -18.15 5.57 -10.13
C PRO A 54 -18.99 6.83 -9.84
N PRO A 55 -19.02 7.82 -10.76
CA PRO A 55 -19.89 8.96 -10.57
C PRO A 55 -21.37 8.53 -10.64
N SER A 56 -22.26 9.35 -10.09
CA SER A 56 -23.69 9.16 -10.24
C SER A 56 -24.11 9.27 -11.73
N SER A 57 -25.34 8.87 -12.05
CA SER A 57 -25.84 8.82 -13.44
C SER A 57 -25.81 10.15 -14.19
N ASP A 58 -25.69 11.27 -13.48
CA ASP A 58 -25.54 12.61 -14.01
C ASP A 58 -24.07 13.07 -14.17
N GLY A 59 -23.11 12.17 -13.87
CA GLY A 59 -21.68 12.44 -13.98
C GLY A 59 -21.10 13.26 -12.82
N THR A 60 -21.84 13.38 -11.70
CA THR A 60 -21.40 14.18 -10.54
C THR A 60 -21.17 13.32 -9.30
N TYR A 61 -20.39 13.84 -8.35
CA TYR A 61 -20.24 13.26 -7.03
C TYR A 61 -21.09 14.02 -6.01
N SER A 62 -21.75 13.32 -5.11
CA SER A 62 -22.35 13.95 -3.93
C SER A 62 -21.24 14.50 -3.00
N ALA A 63 -21.59 15.43 -2.12
CA ALA A 63 -20.62 15.98 -1.16
C ALA A 63 -20.05 14.88 -0.23
N GLU A 64 -20.87 13.88 0.14
CA GLU A 64 -20.46 12.74 0.95
C GLU A 64 -19.50 11.83 0.19
N GLN A 65 -19.84 11.47 -1.04
CA GLN A 65 -19.01 10.66 -1.93
C GLN A 65 -17.68 11.36 -2.23
N SER A 66 -17.69 12.65 -2.53
CA SER A 66 -16.48 13.44 -2.75
C SER A 66 -15.56 13.46 -1.53
N ALA A 67 -16.12 13.60 -0.32
CA ALA A 67 -15.34 13.57 0.92
C ALA A 67 -14.71 12.18 1.16
N GLU A 68 -15.41 11.09 0.81
CA GLU A 68 -14.92 9.72 0.96
C GLU A 68 -13.82 9.41 -0.07
N ILE A 69 -14.00 9.81 -1.32
CA ILE A 69 -12.97 9.73 -2.37
C ILE A 69 -11.71 10.46 -1.90
N TRP A 70 -11.85 11.70 -1.41
CA TRP A 70 -10.72 12.47 -0.88
C TRP A 70 -9.97 11.73 0.21
N ARG A 71 -10.71 11.22 1.20
CA ARG A 71 -10.13 10.45 2.30
C ARG A 71 -9.33 9.26 1.80
N CYS A 72 -9.89 8.49 0.86
CA CYS A 72 -9.27 7.28 0.33
C CYS A 72 -8.03 7.60 -0.53
N VAL A 73 -8.15 8.57 -1.45
CA VAL A 73 -7.04 8.99 -2.33
C VAL A 73 -5.88 9.53 -1.51
N TYR A 74 -6.15 10.47 -0.59
CA TYR A 74 -5.13 11.05 0.28
C TYR A 74 -4.46 10.01 1.17
N PHE A 75 -5.24 9.08 1.73
CA PHE A 75 -4.69 8.00 2.54
C PHE A 75 -3.79 7.08 1.70
N CYS A 76 -4.25 6.63 0.52
CA CYS A 76 -3.48 5.74 -0.33
C CYS A 76 -2.18 6.39 -0.81
N GLU A 77 -2.23 7.64 -1.24
CA GLU A 77 -1.05 8.39 -1.68
C GLU A 77 -0.04 8.56 -0.54
N THR A 78 -0.47 8.99 0.65
CA THR A 78 0.45 9.25 1.77
C THR A 78 0.97 7.98 2.44
N MET A 79 0.23 6.86 2.38
CA MET A 79 0.61 5.62 3.05
C MET A 79 1.40 4.66 2.16
N LEU A 80 1.40 4.85 0.85
CA LEU A 80 2.07 3.95 -0.09
C LEU A 80 3.55 3.72 0.28
N ASP A 81 4.28 4.76 0.62
CA ASP A 81 5.70 4.70 1.03
C ASP A 81 5.98 3.80 2.26
N TYR A 82 4.93 3.53 3.06
CA TYR A 82 5.02 2.72 4.26
C TYR A 82 4.52 1.28 4.06
N THR A 83 4.09 0.93 2.86
CA THR A 83 3.59 -0.40 2.50
C THR A 83 4.69 -1.29 1.91
N SER A 84 4.40 -2.57 1.74
CA SER A 84 5.25 -3.48 0.96
C SER A 84 5.24 -3.19 -0.55
N TYR A 85 4.37 -2.28 -0.99
CA TYR A 85 4.22 -1.84 -2.39
C TYR A 85 4.98 -0.53 -2.69
N ALA A 86 5.73 0.03 -1.74
CA ALA A 86 6.45 1.31 -1.85
C ALA A 86 7.41 1.40 -3.06
N ASP A 87 7.97 0.27 -3.49
CA ASP A 87 8.90 0.21 -4.62
C ASP A 87 8.19 0.08 -6.00
N ASP A 88 6.85 0.06 -6.04
CA ASP A 88 6.09 -0.01 -7.29
C ASP A 88 5.88 1.40 -7.88
N GLU A 89 6.78 1.82 -8.76
CA GLU A 89 6.74 3.13 -9.41
C GLU A 89 5.45 3.40 -10.20
N LYS A 90 4.79 2.35 -10.71
CA LYS A 90 3.53 2.52 -11.46
C LYS A 90 2.38 2.76 -10.52
N LEU A 91 2.34 2.04 -9.40
CA LEU A 91 1.33 2.25 -8.38
C LEU A 91 1.43 3.67 -7.78
N ASP A 92 2.65 4.13 -7.51
CA ASP A 92 2.91 5.50 -7.07
C ASP A 92 2.36 6.53 -8.06
N LYS A 93 2.66 6.39 -9.35
CA LYS A 93 2.13 7.28 -10.39
C LYS A 93 0.61 7.22 -10.52
N ILE A 94 0.00 6.05 -10.36
CA ILE A 94 -1.47 5.88 -10.35
C ILE A 94 -2.06 6.69 -9.19
N MET A 95 -1.55 6.54 -7.97
CA MET A 95 -2.05 7.26 -6.78
C MET A 95 -1.88 8.76 -6.94
N TYR A 96 -0.71 9.21 -7.38
CA TYR A 96 -0.46 10.62 -7.65
C TYR A 96 -1.39 11.20 -8.74
N ARG A 97 -1.68 10.43 -9.80
CA ARG A 97 -2.60 10.87 -10.87
C ARG A 97 -4.03 11.05 -10.36
N LEU A 98 -4.54 10.09 -9.59
CA LEU A 98 -5.87 10.16 -8.99
C LEU A 98 -5.97 11.32 -8.00
N TYR A 99 -4.95 11.53 -7.18
CA TYR A 99 -4.83 12.68 -6.30
C TYR A 99 -4.88 14.00 -7.08
N SER A 100 -4.07 14.11 -8.13
CA SER A 100 -4.01 15.31 -8.99
C SER A 100 -5.35 15.60 -9.67
N TRP A 101 -6.05 14.59 -10.19
CA TRP A 101 -7.36 14.78 -10.79
C TRP A 101 -8.43 15.21 -9.78
N TYR A 102 -8.34 14.72 -8.56
CA TYR A 102 -9.22 15.18 -7.49
C TYR A 102 -8.96 16.65 -7.16
N GLU A 103 -7.70 17.06 -6.95
CA GLU A 103 -7.31 18.44 -6.65
C GLU A 103 -7.71 19.43 -7.76
N LEU A 104 -7.69 18.99 -9.01
CA LEU A 104 -8.08 19.81 -10.17
C LEU A 104 -9.60 19.79 -10.45
N ASP A 105 -10.37 19.07 -9.64
CA ASP A 105 -11.83 18.90 -9.80
C ASP A 105 -12.25 18.33 -11.16
N VAL A 106 -11.39 17.49 -11.76
CA VAL A 106 -11.63 16.84 -13.05
C VAL A 106 -11.84 15.33 -12.93
N LEU A 107 -11.84 14.79 -11.72
CA LEU A 107 -11.89 13.35 -11.49
C LEU A 107 -13.15 12.72 -12.09
N SER A 108 -14.33 13.32 -11.88
CA SER A 108 -15.60 12.80 -12.38
C SER A 108 -15.69 12.77 -13.92
N GLU A 109 -14.95 13.66 -14.60
CA GLU A 109 -14.90 13.74 -16.06
C GLU A 109 -13.93 12.71 -16.67
N ARG A 110 -12.96 12.23 -15.86
CA ARG A 110 -11.88 11.33 -16.29
C ARG A 110 -12.12 9.87 -15.94
N ILE A 111 -13.03 9.61 -15.00
CA ILE A 111 -13.37 8.25 -14.58
C ILE A 111 -14.50 7.71 -15.45
N ASP A 112 -14.23 6.65 -16.18
CA ASP A 112 -15.22 5.86 -16.89
C ASP A 112 -15.39 4.46 -16.27
N SER A 113 -16.39 3.73 -16.75
CA SER A 113 -16.69 2.39 -16.22
C SER A 113 -15.56 1.40 -16.48
N GLU A 114 -14.78 1.55 -17.55
CA GLU A 114 -13.68 0.66 -17.88
C GLU A 114 -12.49 0.84 -16.93
N LEU A 115 -12.19 2.10 -16.58
CA LEU A 115 -11.16 2.41 -15.58
C LEU A 115 -11.59 1.91 -14.19
N VAL A 116 -12.87 2.09 -13.82
CA VAL A 116 -13.38 1.54 -12.55
C VAL A 116 -13.21 0.02 -12.48
N ASP A 117 -13.62 -0.71 -13.52
CA ASP A 117 -13.46 -2.16 -13.60
C ASP A 117 -11.99 -2.58 -13.52
N ALA A 118 -11.10 -1.82 -14.17
CA ALA A 118 -9.66 -2.05 -14.09
C ALA A 118 -9.11 -1.81 -12.68
N MET A 119 -9.58 -0.76 -11.99
CA MET A 119 -9.22 -0.45 -10.59
C MET A 119 -9.67 -1.56 -9.64
N VAL A 120 -10.91 -2.03 -9.75
CA VAL A 120 -11.42 -3.17 -8.96
C VAL A 120 -10.56 -4.42 -9.20
N GLY A 121 -10.25 -4.71 -10.47
CA GLY A 121 -9.36 -5.81 -10.82
C GLY A 121 -7.96 -5.69 -10.21
N MET A 122 -7.38 -4.49 -10.22
CA MET A 122 -6.09 -4.18 -9.62
C MET A 122 -6.11 -4.41 -8.10
N VAL A 123 -7.12 -3.90 -7.40
CA VAL A 123 -7.24 -4.03 -5.94
C VAL A 123 -7.25 -5.49 -5.50
N VAL A 124 -7.99 -6.34 -6.22
CA VAL A 124 -8.10 -7.78 -5.89
C VAL A 124 -6.82 -8.55 -6.21
N ASN A 125 -6.00 -8.05 -7.16
CA ASN A 125 -4.83 -8.75 -7.69
C ASN A 125 -3.57 -7.86 -7.68
N LEU A 126 -3.40 -7.03 -6.65
CA LEU A 126 -2.31 -6.03 -6.60
C LEU A 126 -0.90 -6.64 -6.72
N GLU A 127 -0.72 -7.90 -6.27
CA GLU A 127 0.53 -8.64 -6.40
C GLU A 127 0.84 -9.10 -7.85
N VAL A 128 -0.13 -8.95 -8.77
CA VAL A 128 0.02 -9.36 -10.17
C VAL A 128 0.26 -8.12 -11.04
N PRO A 129 1.50 -7.89 -11.54
CA PRO A 129 1.86 -6.64 -12.23
C PRO A 129 0.96 -6.27 -13.42
N ALA A 130 0.40 -7.26 -14.10
CA ALA A 130 -0.48 -7.01 -15.26
C ALA A 130 -1.73 -6.18 -14.93
N TYR A 131 -2.24 -6.24 -13.69
CA TYR A 131 -3.40 -5.45 -13.28
C TYR A 131 -3.01 -4.00 -12.98
N VAL A 132 -1.86 -3.78 -12.35
CA VAL A 132 -1.27 -2.44 -12.16
C VAL A 132 -0.94 -1.83 -13.52
N ASP A 133 -0.32 -2.59 -14.42
CA ASP A 133 0.00 -2.17 -15.79
C ASP A 133 -1.22 -1.75 -16.58
N ARG A 134 -2.34 -2.46 -16.44
CA ARG A 134 -3.59 -2.11 -17.11
C ARG A 134 -4.09 -0.74 -16.66
N VAL A 135 -4.22 -0.52 -15.36
CA VAL A 135 -4.67 0.78 -14.82
C VAL A 135 -3.70 1.89 -15.21
N TYR A 136 -2.40 1.65 -15.06
CA TYR A 136 -1.37 2.61 -15.46
C TYR A 136 -1.51 3.02 -16.93
N ASN A 137 -1.63 2.05 -17.84
CA ASN A 137 -1.76 2.34 -19.27
C ASN A 137 -3.04 3.12 -19.59
N MET A 138 -4.16 2.86 -18.91
CA MET A 138 -5.39 3.62 -19.09
C MET A 138 -5.24 5.08 -18.64
N LEU A 139 -4.56 5.32 -17.52
CA LEU A 139 -4.36 6.66 -16.97
C LEU A 139 -3.35 7.51 -17.76
N PHE A 140 -2.42 6.88 -18.49
CA PHE A 140 -1.32 7.54 -19.19
C PHE A 140 -1.26 7.29 -20.70
N ALA A 141 -2.30 6.68 -21.29
CA ALA A 141 -2.34 6.37 -22.74
C ALA A 141 -2.40 7.59 -23.65
N GLU A 142 -2.73 8.78 -23.13
CA GLU A 142 -2.89 10.01 -23.88
C GLU A 142 -1.68 10.96 -23.80
N GLU A 143 -0.60 10.54 -23.14
CA GLU A 143 0.67 11.28 -23.06
C GLU A 143 1.71 10.72 -24.04
#